data_b0e9900f981ef83f42a247daed1ba931
#
_entry.id   b0e9900f981ef83f42a247daed1ba931
#
_cell.length_a   1.000
_cell.length_b   1.000
_cell.length_c   1.000
_cell.angle_alpha   90.00
_cell.angle_beta   90.00
_cell.angle_gamma   90.00
#
_symmetry.space_group_name_H-M   'P 1'
#
loop_
_entity.id
_entity.type
_entity.pdbx_description
1 polymer ?
#
loop_
_entity_poly.entity_id
_entity_poly.type
_entity_poly.pdbx_seq_one_letter_code
_entity_poly.pdbx_strand_id
1 'polypeptide(L)'
;MRTSTRERGPLARTATVVAVLVGWALAATVVMALWLHWYPGRGRVSTALASAVPWLVLAAVPAVLLLGLTRRWISVALTAILGIAGLTTQLPLLVASTAPAGREVVVVQSNIKLGAGDVDQVVDIVTRERADLLTIEELTPQALTRLQATDLRTTLPYLYAVPGTGGVGTAIASRYPLRDTVALDGYALNNLRAVVDLPGAPATTVFAVHPIPPYPYEPDRWVREMRTLRETVHATRGDHVIVSGDLNSTWDHQQFRALADNGFHDATDQAGARWAMTYPADRWFPPVIAIDHVVSHGFTARSLRTVSVSGSDHRALVVRLAVN
;
A
#
# COMPACT_ATOMS: atom_id res chain seq x y z
N MET A 1 -31.42 -1.80 -57.68
CA MET A 1 -30.08 -1.46 -57.19
C MET A 1 -29.62 -2.59 -56.25
N ARG A 2 -28.80 -3.53 -56.74
CA ARG A 2 -28.32 -4.68 -55.90
C ARG A 2 -27.08 -4.20 -55.14
N THR A 3 -27.18 -4.05 -53.83
CA THR A 3 -26.06 -3.84 -52.94
C THR A 3 -25.21 -5.12 -52.88
N SER A 4 -24.07 -5.12 -53.59
CA SER A 4 -23.11 -6.22 -53.48
C SER A 4 -22.51 -6.23 -52.08
N THR A 5 -22.93 -7.17 -51.28
CA THR A 5 -22.23 -7.50 -50.01
C THR A 5 -20.85 -8.08 -50.37
N ARG A 6 -19.82 -7.25 -50.28
CA ARG A 6 -18.44 -7.68 -50.45
C ARG A 6 -18.13 -8.74 -49.40
N GLU A 7 -18.03 -10.02 -49.80
CA GLU A 7 -17.62 -11.09 -48.91
C GLU A 7 -16.23 -10.80 -48.37
N ARG A 8 -16.10 -10.76 -47.04
CA ARG A 8 -14.81 -10.61 -46.40
C ARG A 8 -13.95 -11.82 -46.73
N GLY A 9 -12.74 -11.61 -47.25
CA GLY A 9 -11.80 -12.68 -47.56
C GLY A 9 -11.42 -13.51 -46.31
N PRO A 10 -10.89 -14.72 -46.46
CA PRO A 10 -10.59 -15.65 -45.36
C PRO A 10 -9.70 -15.00 -44.28
N LEU A 11 -8.70 -14.21 -44.64
CA LEU A 11 -7.83 -13.48 -43.70
C LEU A 11 -8.62 -12.50 -42.81
N ALA A 12 -9.59 -11.78 -43.38
CA ALA A 12 -10.42 -10.85 -42.62
C ALA A 12 -11.36 -11.56 -41.64
N ARG A 13 -11.86 -12.75 -41.99
CA ARG A 13 -12.67 -13.62 -41.11
C ARG A 13 -11.81 -14.13 -39.93
N THR A 14 -10.60 -14.63 -40.19
CA THR A 14 -9.67 -15.09 -39.16
C THR A 14 -9.31 -13.95 -38.20
N ALA A 15 -8.94 -12.75 -38.71
CA ALA A 15 -8.63 -11.58 -37.89
C ALA A 15 -9.80 -11.16 -37.00
N THR A 16 -11.04 -11.23 -37.50
CA THR A 16 -12.26 -10.95 -36.71
C THR A 16 -12.43 -11.96 -35.57
N VAL A 17 -12.22 -13.25 -35.85
CA VAL A 17 -12.33 -14.30 -34.81
C VAL A 17 -11.28 -14.08 -33.71
N VAL A 18 -10.04 -13.84 -34.11
CA VAL A 18 -8.95 -13.56 -33.15
C VAL A 18 -9.26 -12.33 -32.30
N ALA A 19 -9.71 -11.24 -32.91
CA ALA A 19 -10.09 -10.02 -32.19
C ALA A 19 -11.22 -10.26 -31.16
N VAL A 20 -12.21 -11.09 -31.51
CA VAL A 20 -13.31 -11.47 -30.61
C VAL A 20 -12.78 -12.30 -29.45
N LEU A 21 -11.93 -13.30 -29.71
CA LEU A 21 -11.37 -14.17 -28.67
C LEU A 21 -10.47 -13.37 -27.70
N VAL A 22 -9.62 -12.51 -28.22
CA VAL A 22 -8.77 -11.62 -27.40
C VAL A 22 -9.64 -10.66 -26.61
N GLY A 23 -10.67 -10.05 -27.21
CA GLY A 23 -11.59 -9.16 -26.52
C GLY A 23 -12.30 -9.86 -25.35
N TRP A 24 -12.74 -11.11 -25.52
CA TRP A 24 -13.33 -11.92 -24.44
C TRP A 24 -12.32 -12.32 -23.37
N ALA A 25 -11.08 -12.66 -23.74
CA ALA A 25 -10.01 -12.96 -22.77
C ALA A 25 -9.71 -11.75 -21.88
N LEU A 26 -9.63 -10.57 -22.49
CA LEU A 26 -9.45 -9.31 -21.74
C LEU A 26 -10.66 -8.98 -20.85
N ALA A 27 -11.88 -9.22 -21.31
CA ALA A 27 -13.08 -9.07 -20.47
C ALA A 27 -13.07 -10.03 -19.27
N ALA A 28 -12.64 -11.27 -19.48
CA ALA A 28 -12.46 -12.25 -18.40
C ALA A 28 -11.39 -11.81 -17.39
N THR A 29 -10.33 -11.11 -17.85
CA THR A 29 -9.33 -10.50 -16.96
C THR A 29 -9.96 -9.46 -16.04
N VAL A 30 -10.92 -8.65 -16.52
CA VAL A 30 -11.64 -7.67 -15.68
C VAL A 30 -12.52 -8.39 -14.64
N VAL A 31 -13.22 -9.46 -15.03
CA VAL A 31 -13.98 -10.29 -14.07
C VAL A 31 -13.06 -10.85 -12.99
N MET A 32 -11.89 -11.37 -13.39
CA MET A 32 -10.89 -11.87 -12.46
C MET A 32 -10.41 -10.76 -11.51
N ALA A 33 -10.17 -9.54 -12.01
CA ALA A 33 -9.76 -8.39 -11.18
C ALA A 33 -10.82 -8.09 -10.10
N LEU A 34 -12.10 -8.02 -10.45
CA LEU A 34 -13.20 -7.84 -9.51
C LEU A 34 -13.26 -8.97 -8.47
N TRP A 35 -13.10 -10.22 -8.93
CA TRP A 35 -13.07 -11.37 -8.04
C TRP A 35 -11.90 -11.28 -7.05
N LEU A 36 -10.69 -10.94 -7.51
CA LEU A 36 -9.50 -10.78 -6.68
C LEU A 36 -9.66 -9.67 -5.64
N HIS A 37 -10.30 -8.56 -6.00
CA HIS A 37 -10.58 -7.46 -5.07
C HIS A 37 -11.47 -7.91 -3.91
N TRP A 38 -12.51 -8.71 -4.17
CA TRP A 38 -13.46 -9.14 -3.14
C TRP A 38 -13.09 -10.44 -2.45
N TYR A 39 -12.22 -11.25 -3.05
CA TYR A 39 -11.83 -12.54 -2.52
C TYR A 39 -10.68 -12.44 -1.52
N PRO A 40 -10.79 -13.11 -0.33
CA PRO A 40 -9.77 -13.00 0.73
C PRO A 40 -8.46 -13.76 0.45
N GLY A 41 -8.05 -13.91 -0.77
CA GLY A 41 -6.83 -14.55 -1.27
C GLY A 41 -6.13 -15.52 -0.30
N ARG A 42 -6.14 -16.83 -0.60
CA ARG A 42 -5.44 -17.84 0.21
C ARG A 42 -4.31 -18.54 -0.55
N GLY A 43 -4.29 -18.39 -1.86
CA GLY A 43 -3.26 -18.99 -2.71
C GLY A 43 -2.18 -17.99 -3.11
N ARG A 44 -0.95 -18.45 -3.33
CA ARG A 44 0.18 -17.59 -3.75
C ARG A 44 -0.15 -16.77 -5.00
N VAL A 45 -0.73 -17.40 -6.01
CA VAL A 45 -1.07 -16.74 -7.28
C VAL A 45 -2.17 -15.70 -7.09
N SER A 46 -3.27 -16.04 -6.39
CA SER A 46 -4.37 -15.11 -6.15
C SER A 46 -3.94 -13.91 -5.31
N THR A 47 -3.11 -14.12 -4.29
CA THR A 47 -2.58 -13.04 -3.46
C THR A 47 -1.65 -12.12 -4.27
N ALA A 48 -0.73 -12.68 -5.07
CA ALA A 48 0.13 -11.87 -5.93
C ALA A 48 -0.68 -11.10 -6.99
N LEU A 49 -1.66 -11.73 -7.63
CA LEU A 49 -2.51 -11.08 -8.63
C LEU A 49 -3.43 -10.00 -8.04
N ALA A 50 -3.81 -10.09 -6.76
CA ALA A 50 -4.56 -9.04 -6.07
C ALA A 50 -3.79 -7.71 -6.07
N SER A 51 -2.46 -7.74 -5.97
CA SER A 51 -1.63 -6.52 -6.10
C SER A 51 -1.70 -5.88 -7.50
N ALA A 52 -2.08 -6.66 -8.52
CA ALA A 52 -2.17 -6.20 -9.90
C ALA A 52 -3.58 -5.74 -10.31
N VAL A 53 -4.57 -5.82 -9.43
CA VAL A 53 -5.98 -5.48 -9.75
C VAL A 53 -6.13 -4.15 -10.48
N PRO A 54 -5.48 -3.03 -10.09
CA PRO A 54 -5.63 -1.77 -10.81
C PRO A 54 -5.22 -1.85 -12.28
N TRP A 55 -4.17 -2.62 -12.55
CA TRP A 55 -3.66 -2.84 -13.91
C TRP A 55 -4.55 -3.79 -14.71
N LEU A 56 -5.11 -4.83 -14.06
CA LEU A 56 -6.03 -5.78 -14.66
C LEU A 56 -7.35 -5.13 -15.07
N VAL A 57 -7.86 -4.17 -14.28
CA VAL A 57 -9.07 -3.40 -14.62
C VAL A 57 -8.89 -2.60 -15.91
N LEU A 58 -7.69 -2.11 -16.19
CA LEU A 58 -7.39 -1.38 -17.43
C LEU A 58 -7.56 -2.24 -18.69
N ALA A 59 -7.59 -3.58 -18.56
CA ALA A 59 -7.86 -4.48 -19.68
C ALA A 59 -9.28 -4.28 -20.28
N ALA A 60 -10.18 -3.61 -19.55
CA ALA A 60 -11.50 -3.23 -20.06
C ALA A 60 -11.41 -2.34 -21.30
N VAL A 61 -10.42 -1.45 -21.37
CA VAL A 61 -10.28 -0.50 -22.49
C VAL A 61 -10.01 -1.23 -23.81
N PRO A 62 -8.93 -2.03 -23.97
CA PRO A 62 -8.70 -2.75 -25.21
C PRO A 62 -9.77 -3.81 -25.47
N ALA A 63 -10.41 -4.40 -24.45
CA ALA A 63 -11.52 -5.32 -24.63
C ALA A 63 -12.71 -4.64 -25.31
N VAL A 64 -13.14 -3.48 -24.81
CA VAL A 64 -14.23 -2.67 -25.38
C VAL A 64 -13.92 -2.28 -26.84
N LEU A 65 -12.68 -1.85 -27.12
CA LEU A 65 -12.26 -1.48 -28.45
C LEU A 65 -12.33 -2.67 -29.44
N LEU A 66 -11.74 -3.81 -29.09
CA LEU A 66 -11.72 -5.01 -29.95
C LEU A 66 -13.14 -5.55 -30.20
N LEU A 67 -13.96 -5.63 -29.16
CA LEU A 67 -15.34 -6.10 -29.27
C LEU A 67 -16.20 -5.10 -30.06
N GLY A 68 -15.95 -3.79 -29.92
CA GLY A 68 -16.62 -2.72 -30.69
C GLY A 68 -16.29 -2.78 -32.18
N LEU A 69 -15.01 -2.95 -32.55
CA LEU A 69 -14.56 -3.13 -33.92
C LEU A 69 -15.20 -4.35 -34.60
N THR A 70 -15.50 -5.39 -33.82
CA THR A 70 -16.19 -6.60 -34.31
C THR A 70 -17.71 -6.51 -34.18
N ARG A 71 -18.26 -5.35 -33.78
CA ARG A 71 -19.69 -5.05 -33.63
C ARG A 71 -20.43 -5.98 -32.64
N ARG A 72 -19.75 -6.43 -31.57
CA ARG A 72 -20.29 -7.24 -30.47
C ARG A 72 -20.87 -6.34 -29.39
N TRP A 73 -21.89 -5.54 -29.69
CA TRP A 73 -22.39 -4.45 -28.84
C TRP A 73 -22.84 -4.88 -27.44
N ILE A 74 -23.46 -6.06 -27.31
CA ILE A 74 -23.83 -6.62 -25.99
C ILE A 74 -22.56 -6.89 -25.17
N SER A 75 -21.54 -7.49 -25.77
CA SER A 75 -20.26 -7.74 -25.10
C SER A 75 -19.55 -6.44 -24.72
N VAL A 76 -19.62 -5.43 -25.58
CA VAL A 76 -19.10 -4.07 -25.30
C VAL A 76 -19.79 -3.49 -24.06
N ALA A 77 -21.13 -3.51 -24.02
CA ALA A 77 -21.90 -3.00 -22.89
C ALA A 77 -21.55 -3.72 -21.57
N LEU A 78 -21.52 -5.06 -21.60
CA LEU A 78 -21.17 -5.86 -20.42
C LEU A 78 -19.73 -5.57 -19.94
N THR A 79 -18.77 -5.52 -20.88
CA THR A 79 -17.36 -5.23 -20.52
C THR A 79 -17.20 -3.81 -19.98
N ALA A 80 -17.91 -2.84 -20.55
CA ALA A 80 -17.90 -1.45 -20.05
C ALA A 80 -18.47 -1.37 -18.62
N ILE A 81 -19.59 -2.07 -18.33
CA ILE A 81 -20.16 -2.14 -16.97
C ILE A 81 -19.18 -2.76 -16.00
N LEU A 82 -18.52 -3.87 -16.37
CA LEU A 82 -17.49 -4.50 -15.53
C LEU A 82 -16.28 -3.58 -15.32
N GLY A 83 -15.83 -2.88 -16.36
CA GLY A 83 -14.75 -1.88 -16.26
C GLY A 83 -15.10 -0.73 -15.33
N ILE A 84 -16.33 -0.20 -15.41
CA ILE A 84 -16.85 0.84 -14.50
C ILE A 84 -16.87 0.29 -13.07
N ALA A 85 -17.41 -0.92 -12.85
CA ALA A 85 -17.40 -1.55 -11.53
C ALA A 85 -15.97 -1.75 -10.99
N GLY A 86 -15.00 -2.11 -11.83
CA GLY A 86 -13.59 -2.18 -11.44
C GLY A 86 -13.00 -0.80 -11.09
N LEU A 87 -13.36 0.25 -11.83
CA LEU A 87 -12.92 1.61 -11.51
C LEU A 87 -13.52 2.12 -10.20
N THR A 88 -14.77 1.77 -9.87
CA THR A 88 -15.39 2.19 -8.60
C THR A 88 -14.65 1.63 -7.38
N THR A 89 -14.00 0.45 -7.48
CA THR A 89 -13.16 -0.08 -6.39
C THR A 89 -11.93 0.77 -6.10
N GLN A 90 -11.49 1.58 -7.06
CA GLN A 90 -10.30 2.44 -6.96
C GLN A 90 -10.65 3.91 -6.65
N LEU A 91 -11.93 4.29 -6.69
CA LEU A 91 -12.37 5.67 -6.45
C LEU A 91 -11.92 6.25 -5.10
N PRO A 92 -11.97 5.50 -3.97
CA PRO A 92 -11.51 6.02 -2.69
C PRO A 92 -10.08 6.57 -2.76
N LEU A 93 -9.19 5.90 -3.52
CA LEU A 93 -7.80 6.30 -3.66
C LEU A 93 -7.56 7.52 -4.58
N LEU A 94 -8.60 8.01 -5.26
CA LEU A 94 -8.50 9.12 -6.22
C LEU A 94 -9.14 10.43 -5.69
N VAL A 95 -9.92 10.34 -4.62
CA VAL A 95 -10.69 11.48 -4.11
C VAL A 95 -10.24 11.80 -2.69
N ALA A 96 -9.55 12.92 -2.54
CA ALA A 96 -9.07 13.33 -1.22
C ALA A 96 -10.23 13.65 -0.25
N SER A 97 -10.07 13.24 0.99
CA SER A 97 -10.94 13.63 2.10
C SER A 97 -10.68 15.09 2.51
N THR A 98 -11.70 15.77 3.02
CA THR A 98 -11.50 17.09 3.60
C THR A 98 -10.90 16.95 5.00
N ALA A 99 -9.64 17.33 5.14
CA ALA A 99 -8.97 17.31 6.43
C ALA A 99 -9.34 18.56 7.26
N PRO A 100 -9.56 18.43 8.59
CA PRO A 100 -9.83 19.56 9.46
C PRO A 100 -8.67 20.57 9.49
N ALA A 101 -8.97 21.84 9.72
CA ALA A 101 -7.94 22.83 10.05
C ALA A 101 -7.38 22.50 11.45
N GLY A 102 -6.06 22.56 11.63
CA GLY A 102 -5.47 22.26 12.92
C GLY A 102 -4.04 21.81 12.84
N ARG A 103 -3.56 21.23 13.93
CA ARG A 103 -2.18 20.72 14.04
C ARG A 103 -1.96 19.55 13.10
N GLU A 104 -0.76 19.52 12.55
CA GLU A 104 -0.27 18.41 11.75
C GLU A 104 0.70 17.56 12.57
N VAL A 105 0.65 16.26 12.33
CA VAL A 105 1.64 15.27 12.71
C VAL A 105 2.28 14.75 11.43
N VAL A 106 3.59 14.80 11.35
CA VAL A 106 4.34 14.33 10.18
C VAL A 106 4.95 12.97 10.48
N VAL A 107 4.53 11.96 9.72
CA VAL A 107 5.03 10.59 9.80
C VAL A 107 5.89 10.28 8.59
N VAL A 108 7.09 9.77 8.83
CA VAL A 108 7.96 9.16 7.81
C VAL A 108 7.98 7.65 8.05
N GLN A 109 7.82 6.87 7.00
CA GLN A 109 7.97 5.41 7.02
C GLN A 109 9.00 5.01 5.97
N SER A 110 9.86 4.04 6.27
CA SER A 110 10.85 3.54 5.33
C SER A 110 11.23 2.09 5.58
N ASN A 111 10.90 1.19 4.64
CA ASN A 111 11.56 -0.10 4.55
C ASN A 111 12.94 0.11 3.90
N ILE A 112 14.01 -0.32 4.56
CA ILE A 112 15.41 -0.10 4.14
C ILE A 112 16.09 -1.34 3.56
N LYS A 113 15.32 -2.26 3.01
CA LYS A 113 15.80 -3.46 2.28
C LYS A 113 16.97 -4.15 2.99
N LEU A 114 16.66 -5.00 3.96
CA LEU A 114 17.67 -5.78 4.70
C LEU A 114 18.83 -4.91 5.25
N GLY A 115 18.53 -3.65 5.55
CA GLY A 115 19.51 -2.67 6.02
C GLY A 115 20.40 -2.07 4.93
N ALA A 116 20.14 -2.30 3.64
CA ALA A 116 20.95 -1.76 2.54
C ALA A 116 20.63 -0.31 2.20
N GLY A 117 19.44 0.17 2.56
CA GLY A 117 19.02 1.55 2.33
C GLY A 117 19.92 2.57 3.00
N ASP A 118 20.07 3.71 2.35
CA ASP A 118 20.86 4.84 2.82
C ASP A 118 20.15 5.55 3.99
N VAL A 119 20.63 5.28 5.20
CA VAL A 119 20.04 5.83 6.43
C VAL A 119 20.28 7.35 6.56
N ASP A 120 21.33 7.91 5.95
CA ASP A 120 21.58 9.36 5.94
C ASP A 120 20.48 10.05 5.12
N GLN A 121 20.09 9.48 3.96
CA GLN A 121 18.96 9.99 3.17
C GLN A 121 17.64 9.90 3.94
N VAL A 122 17.41 8.83 4.70
CA VAL A 122 16.21 8.73 5.56
C VAL A 122 16.20 9.85 6.60
N VAL A 123 17.35 10.14 7.24
CA VAL A 123 17.49 11.22 8.24
C VAL A 123 17.33 12.59 7.59
N ASP A 124 17.84 12.79 6.38
CA ASP A 124 17.63 14.01 5.59
C ASP A 124 16.14 14.26 5.30
N ILE A 125 15.39 13.20 4.96
CA ILE A 125 13.93 13.28 4.78
C ILE A 125 13.28 13.71 6.10
N VAL A 126 13.59 13.03 7.21
CA VAL A 126 13.05 13.33 8.55
C VAL A 126 13.31 14.79 8.94
N THR A 127 14.53 15.28 8.72
CA THR A 127 14.92 16.64 9.09
C THR A 127 14.23 17.69 8.22
N ARG A 128 14.24 17.51 6.91
CA ARG A 128 13.63 18.42 5.93
C ARG A 128 12.13 18.53 6.12
N GLU A 129 11.46 17.41 6.37
CA GLU A 129 10.03 17.35 6.59
C GLU A 129 9.62 17.75 8.02
N ARG A 130 10.58 17.90 8.92
CA ARG A 130 10.36 18.13 10.36
C ARG A 130 9.46 17.06 10.96
N ALA A 131 9.77 15.79 10.63
CA ALA A 131 8.96 14.66 11.06
C ALA A 131 8.81 14.61 12.59
N ASP A 132 7.65 14.17 13.03
CA ASP A 132 7.34 13.90 14.43
C ASP A 132 7.58 12.44 14.78
N LEU A 133 7.40 11.57 13.79
CA LEU A 133 7.55 10.11 13.88
C LEU A 133 8.32 9.56 12.67
N LEU A 134 9.14 8.54 12.92
CA LEU A 134 9.76 7.71 11.90
C LEU A 134 9.54 6.23 12.27
N THR A 135 9.07 5.42 11.32
CA THR A 135 9.09 3.96 11.40
C THR A 135 10.06 3.42 10.36
N ILE A 136 10.84 2.41 10.75
CA ILE A 136 11.80 1.75 9.85
C ILE A 136 11.57 0.25 9.93
N GLU A 137 11.46 -0.38 8.77
CA GLU A 137 11.39 -1.83 8.60
C GLU A 137 12.70 -2.35 7.99
N GLU A 138 12.97 -3.64 8.20
CA GLU A 138 14.17 -4.34 7.76
C GLU A 138 15.48 -3.77 8.34
N LEU A 139 15.40 -3.28 9.58
CA LEU A 139 16.51 -2.70 10.30
C LEU A 139 17.47 -3.77 10.84
N THR A 140 18.63 -3.94 10.18
CA THR A 140 19.69 -4.83 10.67
C THR A 140 20.49 -4.17 11.80
N PRO A 141 21.24 -4.96 12.64
CA PRO A 141 22.14 -4.41 13.64
C PRO A 141 23.15 -3.41 13.06
N GLN A 142 23.68 -3.70 11.86
CA GLN A 142 24.63 -2.83 11.16
C GLN A 142 23.98 -1.52 10.70
N ALA A 143 22.74 -1.61 10.18
CA ALA A 143 21.97 -0.41 9.80
C ALA A 143 21.61 0.45 11.03
N LEU A 144 21.26 -0.17 12.17
CA LEU A 144 21.03 0.55 13.42
C LEU A 144 22.29 1.29 13.87
N THR A 145 23.48 0.66 13.78
CA THR A 145 24.74 1.33 14.10
C THR A 145 24.98 2.55 13.21
N ARG A 146 24.75 2.43 11.90
CA ARG A 146 24.83 3.59 10.97
C ARG A 146 23.81 4.67 11.33
N LEU A 147 22.55 4.29 11.56
CA LEU A 147 21.48 5.21 11.93
C LEU A 147 21.80 6.00 13.22
N GLN A 148 22.39 5.32 14.21
CA GLN A 148 22.80 5.97 15.47
C GLN A 148 24.00 6.90 15.32
N ALA A 149 24.79 6.75 14.26
CA ALA A 149 25.89 7.63 13.92
C ALA A 149 25.47 8.89 13.15
N THR A 150 24.21 8.96 12.69
CA THR A 150 23.63 10.13 12.02
C THR A 150 23.13 11.17 13.05
N ASP A 151 22.71 12.33 12.54
CA ASP A 151 22.08 13.39 13.34
C ASP A 151 20.59 13.15 13.65
N LEU A 152 20.08 11.91 13.49
CA LEU A 152 18.68 11.58 13.75
C LEU A 152 18.20 12.11 15.10
N ARG A 153 19.02 11.95 16.15
CA ARG A 153 18.67 12.36 17.51
C ARG A 153 18.48 13.86 17.69
N THR A 154 18.95 14.66 16.76
CA THR A 154 18.71 16.11 16.76
C THR A 154 17.24 16.41 16.45
N THR A 155 16.62 15.63 15.59
CA THR A 155 15.22 15.80 15.19
C THR A 155 14.27 14.86 15.96
N LEU A 156 14.66 13.58 16.13
CA LEU A 156 13.90 12.52 16.79
C LEU A 156 14.75 11.89 17.90
N PRO A 157 14.81 12.51 19.10
CA PRO A 157 15.71 12.06 20.18
C PRO A 157 15.33 10.72 20.81
N TYR A 158 14.08 10.30 20.68
CA TYR A 158 13.57 9.08 21.29
C TYR A 158 13.49 7.96 20.26
N LEU A 159 14.22 6.87 20.51
CA LEU A 159 14.33 5.72 19.62
C LEU A 159 14.04 4.43 20.39
N TYR A 160 13.05 3.67 19.92
CA TYR A 160 12.82 2.28 20.30
C TYR A 160 13.09 1.40 19.08
N ALA A 161 14.12 0.56 19.13
CA ALA A 161 14.54 -0.27 18.02
C ALA A 161 14.78 -1.71 18.46
N VAL A 162 14.26 -2.65 17.68
CA VAL A 162 14.51 -4.08 17.83
C VAL A 162 15.11 -4.57 16.51
N PRO A 163 16.44 -4.43 16.33
CA PRO A 163 17.11 -4.85 15.10
C PRO A 163 17.08 -6.37 14.95
N GLY A 164 17.16 -6.84 13.71
CA GLY A 164 17.21 -8.27 13.44
C GLY A 164 17.98 -8.58 12.15
N THR A 165 18.39 -9.84 11.97
CA THR A 165 19.04 -10.28 10.74
C THR A 165 18.03 -10.40 9.60
N GLY A 166 18.45 -10.09 8.38
CA GLY A 166 17.52 -10.08 7.24
C GLY A 166 16.42 -9.02 7.44
N GLY A 167 15.20 -9.31 7.03
CA GLY A 167 14.05 -8.41 7.11
C GLY A 167 13.38 -8.30 8.50
N VAL A 168 13.99 -8.85 9.57
CA VAL A 168 13.31 -9.04 10.86
C VAL A 168 13.16 -7.75 11.67
N GLY A 169 14.15 -6.83 11.60
CA GLY A 169 14.24 -5.69 12.51
C GLY A 169 13.31 -4.53 12.18
N THR A 170 12.85 -3.84 13.22
CA THR A 170 11.95 -2.68 13.13
C THR A 170 12.30 -1.63 14.17
N ALA A 171 11.99 -0.35 13.89
CA ALA A 171 12.17 0.74 14.84
C ALA A 171 11.05 1.77 14.78
N ILE A 172 10.84 2.44 15.91
CA ILE A 172 10.05 3.67 16.05
C ILE A 172 10.98 4.76 16.59
N ALA A 173 11.10 5.88 15.87
CA ALA A 173 11.74 7.08 16.40
C ALA A 173 10.72 8.22 16.50
N SER A 174 10.85 9.05 17.53
CA SER A 174 9.90 10.10 17.85
C SER A 174 10.60 11.38 18.32
N ARG A 175 9.97 12.52 17.99
CA ARG A 175 10.33 13.82 18.55
C ARG A 175 9.97 13.94 20.03
N TYR A 176 9.01 13.15 20.50
CA TYR A 176 8.45 13.17 21.85
C TYR A 176 8.75 11.87 22.57
N PRO A 177 8.75 11.87 23.92
CA PRO A 177 9.04 10.65 24.70
C PRO A 177 8.15 9.46 24.32
N LEU A 178 8.78 8.32 24.10
CA LEU A 178 8.10 7.05 23.89
C LEU A 178 7.88 6.35 25.23
N ARG A 179 6.65 5.83 25.44
CA ARG A 179 6.24 5.08 26.63
C ARG A 179 5.65 3.73 26.19
N ASP A 180 5.53 2.81 27.13
CA ASP A 180 4.88 1.50 26.94
C ASP A 180 5.35 0.77 25.68
N THR A 181 6.66 0.85 25.45
CA THR A 181 7.29 0.23 24.26
C THR A 181 7.30 -1.29 24.41
N VAL A 182 6.84 -1.98 23.37
CA VAL A 182 6.79 -3.44 23.35
C VAL A 182 6.97 -3.98 21.92
N ALA A 183 7.69 -5.10 21.80
CA ALA A 183 7.66 -5.93 20.62
C ALA A 183 6.45 -6.86 20.69
N LEU A 184 5.65 -6.90 19.64
CA LEU A 184 4.43 -7.71 19.58
C LEU A 184 4.77 -9.17 19.30
N ASP A 185 4.14 -10.06 20.05
CA ASP A 185 4.30 -11.50 19.88
C ASP A 185 3.43 -12.06 18.73
N GLY A 186 3.82 -13.22 18.20
CA GLY A 186 3.03 -13.96 17.20
C GLY A 186 3.35 -13.62 15.75
N TYR A 187 4.34 -12.78 15.49
CA TYR A 187 4.78 -12.40 14.14
C TYR A 187 6.13 -13.05 13.79
N ALA A 188 6.38 -13.22 12.49
CA ALA A 188 7.67 -13.70 12.00
C ALA A 188 8.75 -12.62 12.06
N LEU A 189 8.33 -11.38 11.79
CA LEU A 189 9.17 -10.20 11.79
C LEU A 189 8.79 -9.33 12.99
N ASN A 190 9.70 -8.47 13.45
CA ASN A 190 9.42 -7.61 14.59
C ASN A 190 8.36 -6.58 14.23
N ASN A 191 7.27 -6.57 15.00
CA ASN A 191 6.26 -5.52 14.97
C ASN A 191 6.29 -4.85 16.33
N LEU A 192 6.30 -3.53 16.35
CA LEU A 192 6.52 -2.75 17.56
C LEU A 192 5.30 -1.89 17.88
N ARG A 193 5.10 -1.64 19.18
CA ARG A 193 4.14 -0.66 19.67
C ARG A 193 4.81 0.27 20.66
N ALA A 194 4.42 1.54 20.63
CA ALA A 194 4.76 2.54 21.62
C ALA A 194 3.59 3.49 21.83
N VAL A 195 3.60 4.22 22.94
CA VAL A 195 2.68 5.33 23.22
C VAL A 195 3.46 6.62 23.26
N VAL A 196 2.93 7.66 22.64
CA VAL A 196 3.56 8.98 22.52
C VAL A 196 2.52 10.09 22.69
N ASP A 197 2.90 11.17 23.36
CA ASP A 197 2.06 12.36 23.47
C ASP A 197 2.37 13.32 22.32
N LEU A 198 1.63 13.17 21.21
CA LEU A 198 1.76 14.07 20.06
C LEU A 198 1.00 15.38 20.31
N PRO A 199 1.43 16.51 19.73
CA PRO A 199 0.75 17.78 19.88
C PRO A 199 -0.68 17.75 19.36
N GLY A 200 -1.66 17.90 20.27
CA GLY A 200 -3.09 17.82 19.96
C GLY A 200 -3.66 16.41 19.98
N ALA A 201 -2.81 15.37 20.09
CA ALA A 201 -3.20 13.96 20.12
C ALA A 201 -2.45 13.22 21.24
N PRO A 202 -2.79 13.49 22.52
CA PRO A 202 -2.13 12.83 23.65
C PRO A 202 -2.42 11.32 23.65
N ALA A 203 -1.53 10.56 24.27
CA ALA A 203 -1.62 9.11 24.37
C ALA A 203 -1.82 8.38 23.04
N THR A 204 -1.27 8.94 21.94
CA THR A 204 -1.31 8.28 20.63
C THR A 204 -0.57 6.95 20.70
N THR A 205 -1.24 5.87 20.33
CA THR A 205 -0.59 4.57 20.14
C THR A 205 -0.03 4.47 18.73
N VAL A 206 1.27 4.20 18.64
CA VAL A 206 1.99 4.03 17.37
C VAL A 206 2.41 2.58 17.22
N PHE A 207 2.05 1.98 16.09
CA PHE A 207 2.51 0.68 15.66
C PHE A 207 3.46 0.84 14.48
N ALA A 208 4.66 0.28 14.58
CA ALA A 208 5.57 0.07 13.46
C ALA A 208 5.50 -1.40 13.07
N VAL A 209 5.03 -1.69 11.86
CA VAL A 209 4.58 -3.04 11.50
C VAL A 209 5.23 -3.55 10.21
N HIS A 210 5.56 -4.84 10.23
CA HIS A 210 6.07 -5.55 9.09
C HIS A 210 5.56 -7.01 9.12
N PRO A 211 4.29 -7.29 8.77
CA PRO A 211 3.80 -8.65 8.60
C PRO A 211 4.61 -9.39 7.55
N ILE A 212 4.83 -10.69 7.74
CA ILE A 212 5.63 -11.50 6.80
C ILE A 212 5.07 -11.37 5.38
N PRO A 213 5.90 -11.21 4.32
CA PRO A 213 5.39 -11.13 2.96
C PRO A 213 4.70 -12.43 2.52
N PRO A 214 3.62 -12.36 1.72
CA PRO A 214 2.95 -13.54 1.19
C PRO A 214 3.77 -14.27 0.10
N TYR A 215 4.90 -13.71 -0.29
CA TYR A 215 5.87 -14.28 -1.22
C TYR A 215 7.29 -13.89 -0.78
N PRO A 216 8.26 -14.81 -0.74
CA PRO A 216 8.21 -16.23 -1.16
C PRO A 216 7.58 -17.19 -0.13
N TYR A 217 7.09 -16.66 0.99
CA TYR A 217 6.53 -17.47 2.08
C TYR A 217 5.09 -17.94 1.76
N GLU A 218 4.49 -18.70 2.69
CA GLU A 218 3.12 -19.18 2.53
C GLU A 218 2.11 -18.06 2.85
N PRO A 219 1.20 -17.74 1.93
CA PRO A 219 0.21 -16.66 2.13
C PRO A 219 -0.65 -16.82 3.38
N ASP A 220 -0.93 -18.06 3.80
CA ASP A 220 -1.72 -18.32 5.01
C ASP A 220 -1.07 -17.74 6.28
N ARG A 221 0.27 -17.67 6.33
CA ARG A 221 0.95 -17.03 7.46
C ARG A 221 0.72 -15.53 7.46
N TRP A 222 0.92 -14.87 6.34
CA TRP A 222 0.60 -13.45 6.16
C TRP A 222 -0.87 -13.15 6.48
N VAL A 223 -1.81 -13.96 6.00
CA VAL A 223 -3.25 -13.80 6.32
C VAL A 223 -3.50 -13.87 7.82
N ARG A 224 -2.84 -14.80 8.54
CA ARG A 224 -2.95 -14.89 10.01
C ARG A 224 -2.36 -13.66 10.68
N GLU A 225 -1.15 -13.23 10.29
CA GLU A 225 -0.48 -12.07 10.88
C GLU A 225 -1.30 -10.78 10.64
N MET A 226 -1.82 -10.56 9.43
CA MET A 226 -2.70 -9.42 9.12
C MET A 226 -4.00 -9.45 9.95
N ARG A 227 -4.57 -10.63 10.18
CA ARG A 227 -5.74 -10.76 11.05
C ARG A 227 -5.40 -10.42 12.50
N THR A 228 -4.31 -10.96 13.04
CA THR A 228 -3.83 -10.67 14.40
C THR A 228 -3.52 -9.17 14.55
N LEU A 229 -2.89 -8.55 13.55
CA LEU A 229 -2.62 -7.11 13.53
C LEU A 229 -3.94 -6.31 13.60
N ARG A 230 -4.91 -6.64 12.76
CA ARG A 230 -6.22 -5.99 12.78
C ARG A 230 -6.88 -6.10 14.15
N GLU A 231 -6.92 -7.32 14.73
CA GLU A 231 -7.52 -7.56 16.03
C GLU A 231 -6.82 -6.77 17.12
N THR A 232 -5.49 -6.70 17.11
CA THR A 232 -4.68 -5.93 18.07
C THR A 232 -4.93 -4.42 17.94
N VAL A 233 -4.91 -3.92 16.71
CA VAL A 233 -5.12 -2.49 16.39
C VAL A 233 -6.54 -2.06 16.78
N HIS A 234 -7.57 -2.80 16.35
CA HIS A 234 -8.97 -2.47 16.64
C HIS A 234 -9.34 -2.67 18.13
N ALA A 235 -8.59 -3.47 18.89
CA ALA A 235 -8.76 -3.60 20.34
C ALA A 235 -8.03 -2.49 21.12
N THR A 236 -7.21 -1.69 20.46
CA THR A 236 -6.46 -0.60 21.11
C THR A 236 -7.43 0.46 21.60
N ARG A 237 -7.33 0.78 22.89
CA ARG A 237 -8.14 1.84 23.50
C ARG A 237 -7.46 3.19 23.31
N GLY A 238 -8.25 4.22 23.07
CA GLY A 238 -7.80 5.60 22.87
C GLY A 238 -8.30 6.18 21.56
N ASP A 239 -8.29 7.50 21.49
CA ASP A 239 -8.87 8.24 20.36
C ASP A 239 -7.87 8.40 19.20
N HIS A 240 -6.58 8.11 19.43
CA HIS A 240 -5.52 8.34 18.47
C HIS A 240 -4.64 7.10 18.30
N VAL A 241 -4.64 6.55 17.10
CA VAL A 241 -3.81 5.38 16.74
C VAL A 241 -3.18 5.61 15.37
N ILE A 242 -1.90 5.28 15.23
CA ILE A 242 -1.16 5.30 13.96
C ILE A 242 -0.54 3.91 13.77
N VAL A 243 -0.79 3.30 12.63
CA VAL A 243 -0.15 2.07 12.15
C VAL A 243 0.66 2.43 10.92
N SER A 244 1.96 2.26 10.98
CA SER A 244 2.89 2.66 9.92
C SER A 244 3.85 1.52 9.60
N GLY A 245 4.06 1.21 8.34
CA GLY A 245 5.01 0.17 7.94
C GLY A 245 4.74 -0.45 6.58
N ASP A 246 5.57 -1.42 6.24
CA ASP A 246 5.39 -2.31 5.10
C ASP A 246 4.40 -3.42 5.48
N LEU A 247 3.17 -3.30 5.01
CA LEU A 247 2.11 -4.27 5.29
C LEU A 247 2.12 -5.46 4.32
N ASN A 248 3.02 -5.45 3.34
CA ASN A 248 3.09 -6.46 2.28
C ASN A 248 1.71 -6.70 1.62
N SER A 249 0.91 -5.66 1.54
CA SER A 249 -0.45 -5.68 1.02
C SER A 249 -0.81 -4.39 0.30
N THR A 250 -1.62 -4.49 -0.74
CA THR A 250 -2.18 -3.34 -1.45
C THR A 250 -3.63 -3.11 -1.02
N TRP A 251 -4.21 -1.98 -1.43
CA TRP A 251 -5.64 -1.69 -1.28
C TRP A 251 -6.56 -2.83 -1.74
N ASP A 252 -6.14 -3.61 -2.72
CA ASP A 252 -6.96 -4.67 -3.29
C ASP A 252 -6.95 -5.97 -2.47
N HIS A 253 -6.13 -6.05 -1.42
CA HIS A 253 -6.20 -7.14 -0.46
C HIS A 253 -7.29 -6.90 0.59
N GLN A 254 -8.21 -7.86 0.73
CA GLN A 254 -9.28 -7.78 1.73
C GLN A 254 -8.73 -7.63 3.17
N GLN A 255 -7.60 -8.26 3.46
CA GLN A 255 -6.93 -8.19 4.76
C GLN A 255 -6.52 -6.76 5.10
N PHE A 256 -6.03 -6.02 4.11
CA PHE A 256 -5.66 -4.61 4.26
C PHE A 256 -6.90 -3.74 4.49
N ARG A 257 -7.93 -3.88 3.65
CA ARG A 257 -9.17 -3.11 3.84
C ARG A 257 -9.85 -3.42 5.17
N ALA A 258 -9.76 -4.66 5.66
CA ALA A 258 -10.27 -5.03 6.98
C ALA A 258 -9.49 -4.37 8.13
N LEU A 259 -8.19 -4.05 7.95
CA LEU A 259 -7.42 -3.24 8.89
C LEU A 259 -7.86 -1.77 8.83
N ALA A 260 -8.04 -1.24 7.61
CA ALA A 260 -8.45 0.14 7.34
C ALA A 260 -9.99 0.30 7.37
N ASP A 261 -10.65 -0.26 8.37
CA ASP A 261 -12.11 -0.24 8.60
C ASP A 261 -12.41 0.20 10.04
N ASN A 262 -13.68 0.32 10.41
CA ASN A 262 -14.12 0.69 11.77
C ASN A 262 -13.49 2.00 12.30
N GLY A 263 -13.43 3.03 11.45
CA GLY A 263 -12.86 4.34 11.80
C GLY A 263 -11.35 4.44 11.63
N PHE A 264 -10.70 3.39 11.18
CA PHE A 264 -9.33 3.44 10.68
C PHE A 264 -9.31 3.74 9.18
N HIS A 265 -8.43 4.61 8.75
CA HIS A 265 -8.34 5.05 7.35
C HIS A 265 -6.88 5.02 6.87
N ASP A 266 -6.66 4.57 5.64
CA ASP A 266 -5.35 4.66 5.00
C ASP A 266 -5.09 6.09 4.53
N ALA A 267 -3.88 6.56 4.74
CA ALA A 267 -3.46 7.89 4.29
C ALA A 267 -3.49 8.04 2.76
N THR A 268 -3.32 6.94 2.01
CA THR A 268 -3.44 6.94 0.54
C THR A 268 -4.85 7.27 0.09
N ASP A 269 -5.85 6.66 0.75
CA ASP A 269 -7.27 6.93 0.53
C ASP A 269 -7.61 8.37 0.90
N GLN A 270 -7.32 8.77 2.15
CA GLN A 270 -7.65 10.10 2.62
C GLN A 270 -7.00 11.23 1.82
N ALA A 271 -5.78 11.04 1.35
CA ALA A 271 -5.06 12.04 0.55
C ALA A 271 -5.37 11.99 -0.96
N GLY A 272 -6.16 11.02 -1.43
CA GLY A 272 -6.37 10.80 -2.86
C GLY A 272 -5.09 10.46 -3.60
N ALA A 273 -4.12 9.79 -2.93
CA ALA A 273 -2.76 9.60 -3.41
C ALA A 273 -2.56 8.27 -4.14
N ARG A 274 -3.50 7.89 -5.02
CA ARG A 274 -3.51 6.61 -5.76
C ARG A 274 -2.17 6.21 -6.37
N TRP A 275 -1.39 7.19 -6.81
CA TRP A 275 -0.14 6.97 -7.54
C TRP A 275 1.11 6.99 -6.64
N ALA A 276 0.92 7.02 -5.32
CA ALA A 276 2.01 6.92 -4.37
C ALA A 276 2.52 5.46 -4.24
N MET A 277 2.96 4.89 -5.37
CA MET A 277 3.50 3.54 -5.42
C MET A 277 4.85 3.49 -4.74
N THR A 278 5.13 2.40 -3.99
CA THR A 278 6.33 2.26 -3.19
C THR A 278 7.27 1.17 -3.67
N TYR A 279 6.76 0.10 -4.30
CA TYR A 279 7.53 -1.11 -4.64
C TYR A 279 7.31 -1.58 -6.08
N PRO A 280 8.31 -2.19 -6.75
CA PRO A 280 9.74 -2.16 -6.41
C PRO A 280 10.37 -0.84 -6.87
N ALA A 281 11.29 -0.27 -6.07
CA ALA A 281 11.95 1.00 -6.37
C ALA A 281 13.38 0.85 -6.93
N ASP A 282 13.92 -0.37 -6.94
CA ASP A 282 15.27 -0.71 -7.41
C ASP A 282 15.31 -1.23 -8.85
N ARG A 283 14.24 -1.04 -9.64
CA ARG A 283 14.12 -1.55 -11.01
C ARG A 283 14.29 -0.43 -12.03
N TRP A 284 14.48 -0.83 -13.30
CA TRP A 284 14.54 0.10 -14.44
C TRP A 284 13.20 0.79 -14.76
N PHE A 285 12.10 0.28 -14.20
CA PHE A 285 10.76 0.86 -14.29
C PHE A 285 10.33 1.43 -12.91
N PRO A 286 9.40 2.40 -12.89
CA PRO A 286 8.94 2.97 -11.64
C PRO A 286 8.17 1.95 -10.78
N PRO A 287 8.04 2.17 -9.46
CA PRO A 287 7.20 1.35 -8.61
C PRO A 287 5.79 1.18 -9.15
N VAL A 288 5.23 -0.01 -9.01
CA VAL A 288 3.94 -0.41 -9.62
C VAL A 288 2.88 -0.84 -8.60
N ILE A 289 3.27 -1.04 -7.33
CA ILE A 289 2.37 -1.37 -6.23
C ILE A 289 2.70 -0.51 -5.00
N ALA A 290 1.68 -0.24 -4.18
CA ALA A 290 1.82 0.39 -2.88
C ALA A 290 1.60 -0.67 -1.81
N ILE A 291 2.64 -1.00 -1.04
CA ILE A 291 2.60 -1.99 0.04
C ILE A 291 3.04 -1.40 1.39
N ASP A 292 3.60 -0.21 1.35
CA ASP A 292 3.90 0.61 2.52
C ASP A 292 2.71 1.54 2.79
N HIS A 293 2.29 1.63 4.05
CA HIS A 293 1.07 2.35 4.43
C HIS A 293 1.22 3.09 5.76
N VAL A 294 0.40 4.11 5.90
CA VAL A 294 0.09 4.76 7.18
C VAL A 294 -1.43 4.71 7.36
N VAL A 295 -1.90 3.85 8.25
CA VAL A 295 -3.30 3.72 8.61
C VAL A 295 -3.51 4.39 9.97
N SER A 296 -4.56 5.20 10.13
CA SER A 296 -4.76 5.95 11.36
C SER A 296 -6.22 6.02 11.80
N HIS A 297 -6.41 6.20 13.11
CA HIS A 297 -7.68 6.54 13.76
C HIS A 297 -7.49 7.84 14.54
N GLY A 298 -8.48 8.73 14.51
CA GLY A 298 -8.40 10.05 15.13
C GLY A 298 -7.58 11.08 14.32
N PHE A 299 -7.22 10.74 13.08
CA PHE A 299 -6.48 11.62 12.17
C PHE A 299 -7.08 11.58 10.77
N THR A 300 -6.84 12.65 10.00
CA THR A 300 -7.14 12.71 8.56
C THR A 300 -5.88 13.10 7.79
N ALA A 301 -5.45 12.28 6.83
CA ALA A 301 -4.28 12.59 6.03
C ALA A 301 -4.58 13.75 5.07
N ARG A 302 -3.77 14.82 5.16
CA ARG A 302 -3.79 15.97 4.23
C ARG A 302 -3.01 15.72 2.98
N SER A 303 -1.92 14.99 3.10
CA SER A 303 -1.06 14.65 1.98
C SER A 303 -0.25 13.39 2.26
N LEU A 304 0.01 12.66 1.21
CA LEU A 304 0.95 11.55 1.17
C LEU A 304 1.80 11.67 -0.09
N ARG A 305 3.11 11.49 0.06
CA ARG A 305 4.03 11.41 -1.05
C ARG A 305 5.12 10.39 -0.79
N THR A 306 5.72 9.90 -1.86
CA THR A 306 6.85 8.97 -1.80
C THR A 306 8.17 9.65 -2.08
N VAL A 307 9.25 9.17 -1.47
CA VAL A 307 10.62 9.64 -1.68
C VAL A 307 11.53 8.44 -1.90
N SER A 308 12.39 8.51 -2.91
CA SER A 308 13.37 7.45 -3.16
C SER A 308 14.45 7.46 -2.09
N VAL A 309 14.86 6.27 -1.65
CA VAL A 309 15.99 6.02 -0.75
C VAL A 309 16.98 5.12 -1.49
N SER A 310 18.19 5.58 -1.70
CA SER A 310 19.22 4.80 -2.40
C SER A 310 19.51 3.50 -1.67
N GLY A 311 19.66 2.41 -2.40
CA GLY A 311 19.92 1.07 -1.82
C GLY A 311 18.66 0.34 -1.35
N SER A 312 17.51 1.02 -1.19
CA SER A 312 16.23 0.37 -0.90
C SER A 312 15.50 -0.01 -2.20
N ASP A 313 14.71 -1.08 -2.14
CA ASP A 313 13.72 -1.45 -3.16
C ASP A 313 12.32 -0.92 -2.83
N HIS A 314 12.21 -0.12 -1.76
CA HIS A 314 11.01 0.65 -1.41
C HIS A 314 11.28 2.15 -1.51
N ARG A 315 10.23 2.92 -1.78
CA ARG A 315 10.21 4.35 -1.52
C ARG A 315 9.71 4.61 -0.12
N ALA A 316 10.36 5.55 0.59
CA ALA A 316 9.85 6.04 1.86
C ALA A 316 8.54 6.81 1.66
N LEU A 317 7.62 6.72 2.63
CA LEU A 317 6.42 7.55 2.72
C LEU A 317 6.68 8.78 3.59
N VAL A 318 6.13 9.91 3.16
CA VAL A 318 5.97 11.11 3.98
C VAL A 318 4.50 11.46 4.02
N VAL A 319 3.92 11.38 5.22
CA VAL A 319 2.49 11.58 5.45
C VAL A 319 2.27 12.74 6.41
N ARG A 320 1.35 13.66 6.07
CA ARG A 320 0.92 14.75 6.94
C ARG A 320 -0.49 14.46 7.42
N LEU A 321 -0.64 14.23 8.71
CA LEU A 321 -1.88 13.89 9.38
C LEU A 321 -2.42 15.12 10.12
N ALA A 322 -3.64 15.55 9.84
CA ALA A 322 -4.36 16.48 10.69
C ALA A 322 -4.97 15.73 11.88
N VAL A 323 -4.89 16.28 13.07
CA VAL A 323 -5.60 15.75 14.25
C VAL A 323 -7.08 16.11 14.12
N ASN A 324 -7.98 15.13 14.32
CA ASN A 324 -9.45 15.30 14.20
C ASN A 324 -10.04 15.92 15.46
#